data_18ff025f73c314a01b6e21ebc97b9468
#
_entry.id   18ff025f73c314a01b6e21ebc97b9468
#
_cell.length_a   1.000
_cell.length_b   1.000
_cell.length_c   1.000
_cell.angle_alpha   90.00
_cell.angle_beta   90.00
_cell.angle_gamma   90.00
#
_symmetry.space_group_name_H-M   'P 1'
#
loop_
_entity.id
_entity.type
_entity.pdbx_description
1 polymer ?
#
loop_
_entity_poly.entity_id
_entity_poly.type
_entity_poly.pdbx_seq_one_letter_code
_entity_poly.pdbx_strand_id
1 'polypeptide(L)'
;IGHNTWEWQTSYSRIMQENNIGYTFWPYKKLTHECVNAFARPENWDKVVAFAEGDRSDFGKIRAARPNQEEMRKAMLELVENVKFENCTPNEEYIKSMMLK
;
A
#
# COMPACT_ATOMS: atom_id res chain seq x y z
N ILE A 1 17.36 -3.96 7.32
CA ILE A 1 15.96 -3.67 7.67
C ILE A 1 15.14 -4.69 6.93
N GLY A 2 14.54 -5.62 7.65
CA GLY A 2 13.74 -6.69 7.06
C GLY A 2 12.52 -6.14 6.32
N HIS A 3 12.09 -6.86 5.32
CA HIS A 3 10.78 -6.64 4.75
C HIS A 3 9.74 -6.87 5.85
N ASN A 4 8.68 -6.08 5.87
CA ASN A 4 7.57 -6.24 6.83
C ASN A 4 6.83 -7.55 6.56
N THR A 5 7.45 -8.66 6.90
CA THR A 5 6.84 -9.98 6.82
C THR A 5 6.10 -10.30 8.13
N TRP A 6 5.19 -11.25 8.08
CA TRP A 6 4.48 -11.69 9.27
C TRP A 6 5.42 -12.34 10.30
N GLU A 7 6.51 -12.96 9.86
CA GLU A 7 7.55 -13.53 10.75
C GLU A 7 8.28 -12.44 11.54
N TRP A 8 8.66 -11.35 10.84
CA TRP A 8 9.26 -10.19 11.48
C TRP A 8 8.29 -9.55 12.47
N GLN A 9 7.05 -9.37 12.06
CA GLN A 9 6.02 -8.78 12.92
C GLN A 9 5.76 -9.64 14.16
N THR A 10 5.72 -10.96 14.02
CA THR A 10 5.57 -11.89 15.16
C THR A 10 6.67 -11.69 16.19
N SER A 11 7.92 -11.64 15.75
CA SER A 11 9.08 -11.42 16.62
C SER A 11 9.02 -10.06 17.29
N TYR A 12 8.67 -9.02 16.52
CA TYR A 12 8.55 -7.65 17.03
C TYR A 12 7.45 -7.54 18.10
N SER A 13 6.25 -8.04 17.81
CA SER A 13 5.12 -8.01 18.74
C SER A 13 5.42 -8.74 20.04
N ARG A 14 6.07 -9.89 19.95
CA ARG A 14 6.49 -10.68 21.13
C ARG A 14 7.46 -9.88 22.00
N ILE A 15 8.52 -9.35 21.41
CA ILE A 15 9.53 -8.57 22.16
C ILE A 15 8.89 -7.37 22.85
N MET A 16 8.03 -6.64 22.16
CA MET A 16 7.35 -5.48 22.72
C MET A 16 6.46 -5.86 23.90
N GLN A 17 5.67 -6.92 23.75
CA GLN A 17 4.78 -7.38 24.81
C GLN A 17 5.55 -7.94 26.02
N GLU A 18 6.59 -8.75 25.81
CA GLU A 18 7.43 -9.30 26.88
C GLU A 18 8.13 -8.21 27.70
N ASN A 19 8.46 -7.08 27.07
CA ASN A 19 9.12 -5.94 27.73
C ASN A 19 8.13 -4.84 28.14
N ASN A 20 6.85 -5.06 28.03
CA ASN A 20 5.80 -4.12 28.37
C ASN A 20 5.96 -2.75 27.68
N ILE A 21 6.34 -2.78 26.39
CA ILE A 21 6.53 -1.61 25.53
C ILE A 21 5.34 -1.45 24.61
N GLY A 22 4.71 -0.28 24.63
CA GLY A 22 3.66 0.07 23.67
C GLY A 22 4.22 0.23 22.26
N TYR A 23 3.46 -0.18 21.27
CA TYR A 23 3.86 -0.02 19.86
C TYR A 23 2.66 0.27 18.98
N THR A 24 2.92 0.87 17.83
CA THR A 24 1.93 1.14 16.79
C THR A 24 2.30 0.37 15.53
N PHE A 25 1.30 0.15 14.73
CA PHE A 25 1.42 -0.63 13.51
C PHE A 25 1.29 0.25 12.27
N TRP A 26 2.14 0.03 11.28
CA TRP A 26 2.12 0.70 9.99
C TRP A 26 2.71 -0.21 8.91
N PRO A 27 2.12 -0.32 7.71
CA PRO A 27 0.91 0.39 7.26
C PRO A 27 -0.37 -0.45 7.43
N TYR A 28 -1.50 0.25 7.52
CA TYR A 28 -2.81 -0.39 7.60
C TYR A 28 -3.30 -0.90 6.24
N LYS A 29 -3.13 -0.11 5.17
CA LYS A 29 -3.53 -0.46 3.80
C LYS A 29 -2.40 -0.25 2.80
N LYS A 30 -2.25 -1.19 1.88
CA LYS A 30 -1.31 -1.12 0.76
C LYS A 30 -1.83 -1.88 -0.46
N LEU A 31 -1.17 -1.65 -1.61
CA LEU A 31 -1.32 -2.45 -2.83
C LEU A 31 -0.65 -3.83 -2.73
N THR A 32 0.11 -4.08 -1.68
CA THR A 32 0.85 -5.33 -1.45
C THR A 32 0.40 -5.98 -0.16
N HIS A 33 0.76 -7.26 0.02
CA HIS A 33 0.40 -8.02 1.23
C HIS A 33 1.21 -7.68 2.49
N GLU A 34 2.11 -6.70 2.41
CA GLU A 34 2.89 -6.24 3.57
C GLU A 34 2.13 -5.22 4.41
N CYS A 35 0.88 -5.52 4.74
CA CYS A 35 -0.02 -4.64 5.49
C CYS A 35 -1.20 -5.42 6.06
N VAL A 36 -2.03 -4.75 6.84
CA VAL A 36 -3.24 -5.37 7.43
C VAL A 36 -4.29 -5.69 6.37
N ASN A 37 -4.56 -4.73 5.49
CA ASN A 37 -5.54 -4.87 4.41
C ASN A 37 -4.91 -4.51 3.07
N ALA A 38 -4.86 -5.46 2.16
CA ALA A 38 -4.42 -5.21 0.80
C ALA A 38 -5.60 -4.78 -0.08
N PHE A 39 -5.37 -3.86 -0.98
CA PHE A 39 -6.35 -3.49 -2.00
C PHE A 39 -5.80 -3.74 -3.40
N ALA A 40 -6.70 -4.01 -4.34
CA ALA A 40 -6.34 -4.34 -5.71
C ALA A 40 -5.76 -3.12 -6.44
N ARG A 41 -4.74 -3.36 -7.27
CA ARG A 41 -4.15 -2.35 -8.14
C ARG A 41 -5.15 -2.02 -9.25
N PRO A 42 -5.47 -0.73 -9.48
CA PRO A 42 -6.31 -0.34 -10.60
C PRO A 42 -5.68 -0.66 -11.95
N GLU A 43 -6.52 -0.89 -12.95
CA GLU A 43 -6.08 -0.95 -14.34
C GLU A 43 -5.37 0.36 -14.72
N ASN A 44 -4.30 0.27 -15.50
CA ASN A 44 -3.48 1.42 -15.90
C ASN A 44 -2.77 2.18 -14.74
N TRP A 45 -2.77 1.66 -13.53
CA TRP A 45 -2.09 2.31 -12.40
C TRP A 45 -0.60 2.52 -12.64
N ASP A 46 0.05 1.60 -13.35
CA ASP A 46 1.47 1.72 -13.72
C ASP A 46 1.74 2.95 -14.61
N LYS A 47 0.80 3.34 -15.45
CA LYS A 47 0.90 4.56 -16.26
C LYS A 47 0.84 5.82 -15.38
N VAL A 48 0.01 5.80 -14.35
CA VAL A 48 -0.09 6.90 -13.37
C VAL A 48 1.21 7.03 -12.60
N VAL A 49 1.75 5.92 -12.10
CA VAL A 49 3.02 5.88 -11.35
C VAL A 49 4.18 6.32 -12.24
N ALA A 50 4.30 5.78 -13.45
CA ALA A 50 5.35 6.16 -14.39
C ALA A 50 5.32 7.65 -14.72
N PHE A 51 4.15 8.22 -14.88
CA PHE A 51 3.99 9.66 -15.07
C PHE A 51 4.41 10.45 -13.83
N ALA A 52 4.00 10.00 -12.63
CA ALA A 52 4.33 10.67 -11.37
C ALA A 52 5.84 10.65 -11.07
N GLU A 53 6.52 9.55 -11.40
CA GLU A 53 7.95 9.33 -11.16
C GLU A 53 8.84 9.81 -12.32
N GLY A 54 8.25 10.28 -13.41
CA GLY A 54 8.99 10.74 -14.59
C GLY A 54 9.75 12.06 -14.38
N ASP A 55 10.49 12.45 -15.40
CA ASP A 55 11.28 13.69 -15.40
C ASP A 55 10.38 14.92 -15.20
N ARG A 56 10.65 15.68 -14.13
CA ARG A 56 9.93 16.90 -13.75
C ARG A 56 10.71 18.19 -14.00
N SER A 57 11.84 18.10 -14.68
CA SER A 57 12.75 19.24 -14.91
C SER A 57 12.24 20.28 -15.92
N ASP A 58 11.32 19.86 -16.80
CA ASP A 58 10.82 20.69 -17.89
C ASP A 58 9.32 20.46 -18.11
N PHE A 59 8.56 21.54 -18.18
CA PHE A 59 7.12 21.51 -18.44
C PHE A 59 6.76 20.86 -19.79
N GLY A 60 7.59 21.03 -20.83
CA GLY A 60 7.40 20.39 -22.13
C GLY A 60 7.45 18.88 -22.03
N LYS A 61 8.42 18.35 -21.31
CA LYS A 61 8.59 16.91 -21.06
C LYS A 61 7.44 16.36 -20.22
N ILE A 62 7.04 17.05 -19.17
CA ILE A 62 5.89 16.67 -18.32
C ILE A 62 4.62 16.58 -19.17
N ARG A 63 4.39 17.58 -20.02
CA ARG A 63 3.23 17.64 -20.89
C ARG A 63 3.21 16.50 -21.91
N ALA A 64 4.37 16.22 -22.52
CA ALA A 64 4.53 15.12 -23.49
C ALA A 64 4.34 13.72 -22.87
N ALA A 65 4.73 13.56 -21.60
CA ALA A 65 4.64 12.30 -20.87
C ALA A 65 3.24 12.02 -20.27
N ARG A 66 2.30 12.96 -20.37
CA ARG A 66 0.94 12.77 -19.82
C ARG A 66 0.27 11.54 -20.42
N PRO A 67 -0.22 10.61 -19.59
CA PRO A 67 -1.01 9.50 -20.09
C PRO A 67 -2.39 9.99 -20.59
N ASN A 68 -3.10 9.11 -21.26
CA ASN A 68 -4.45 9.38 -21.70
C ASN A 68 -5.35 9.80 -20.54
N GLN A 69 -6.08 10.89 -20.68
CA GLN A 69 -6.90 11.48 -19.64
C GLN A 69 -8.00 10.52 -19.13
N GLU A 70 -8.65 9.82 -20.05
CA GLU A 70 -9.69 8.85 -19.69
C GLU A 70 -9.12 7.65 -18.93
N GLU A 71 -7.96 7.14 -19.33
CA GLU A 71 -7.27 6.06 -18.61
C GLU A 71 -6.88 6.51 -17.19
N MET A 72 -6.34 7.71 -17.04
CA MET A 72 -6.01 8.26 -15.72
C MET A 72 -7.24 8.43 -14.85
N ARG A 73 -8.29 9.02 -15.39
CA ARG A 73 -9.53 9.22 -14.66
C ARG A 73 -10.10 7.88 -14.19
N LYS A 74 -10.16 6.90 -15.07
CA LYS A 74 -10.62 5.55 -14.75
C LYS A 74 -9.78 4.92 -13.65
N ALA A 75 -8.46 4.99 -13.75
CA ALA A 75 -7.55 4.46 -12.73
C ALA A 75 -7.76 5.12 -11.35
N MET A 76 -7.96 6.43 -11.31
CA MET A 76 -8.20 7.15 -10.07
C MET A 76 -9.56 6.81 -9.45
N LEU A 77 -10.60 6.70 -10.25
CA LEU A 77 -11.93 6.29 -9.75
C LEU A 77 -11.93 4.85 -9.26
N GLU A 78 -11.24 3.96 -9.95
CA GLU A 78 -11.08 2.57 -9.55
C GLU A 78 -10.27 2.47 -8.24
N LEU A 79 -9.23 3.30 -8.06
CA LEU A 79 -8.50 3.38 -6.81
C LEU A 79 -9.41 3.73 -5.64
N VAL A 80 -10.25 4.76 -5.80
CA VAL A 80 -11.21 5.19 -4.79
C VAL A 80 -12.16 4.05 -4.40
N GLU A 81 -12.59 3.24 -5.37
CA GLU A 81 -13.43 2.08 -5.12
C GLU A 81 -12.66 0.95 -4.42
N ASN A 82 -11.46 0.65 -4.91
CA ASN A 82 -10.65 -0.46 -4.39
C ASN A 82 -10.15 -0.24 -2.96
N VAL A 83 -9.97 1.00 -2.51
CA VAL A 83 -9.52 1.30 -1.14
C VAL A 83 -10.62 1.26 -0.09
N LYS A 84 -11.88 1.10 -0.49
CA LYS A 84 -12.97 0.91 0.47
C LYS A 84 -12.73 -0.35 1.29
N PHE A 85 -13.05 -0.30 2.57
CA PHE A 85 -12.79 -1.40 3.50
C PHE A 85 -13.37 -2.72 3.01
N GLU A 86 -14.61 -2.69 2.54
CA GLU A 86 -15.33 -3.86 2.02
C GLU A 86 -14.68 -4.50 0.79
N ASN A 87 -13.86 -3.76 0.06
CA ASN A 87 -13.15 -4.23 -1.14
C ASN A 87 -11.71 -4.65 -0.88
N CYS A 88 -11.24 -4.51 0.36
CA CYS A 88 -9.90 -4.92 0.75
C CYS A 88 -9.84 -6.39 1.13
N THR A 89 -8.68 -7.00 0.92
CA THR A 89 -8.40 -8.37 1.35
C THR A 89 -7.58 -8.33 2.64
N PRO A 90 -8.10 -8.81 3.78
CA PRO A 90 -7.34 -8.87 5.02
C PRO A 90 -6.17 -9.86 4.89
N ASN A 91 -5.04 -9.49 5.45
CA ASN A 91 -3.88 -10.36 5.57
C ASN A 91 -3.93 -11.06 6.94
N GLU A 92 -4.55 -12.22 6.98
CA GLU A 92 -4.80 -12.98 8.21
C GLU A 92 -3.50 -13.34 8.95
N GLU A 93 -2.46 -13.73 8.24
CA GLU A 93 -1.16 -14.06 8.85
C GLU A 93 -0.54 -12.84 9.54
N TYR A 94 -0.66 -11.68 8.90
CA TYR A 94 -0.15 -10.44 9.44
C TYR A 94 -0.95 -9.97 10.67
N ILE A 95 -2.27 -10.09 10.61
CA ILE A 95 -3.16 -9.77 11.73
C ILE A 95 -2.86 -10.66 12.93
N LYS A 96 -2.69 -11.96 12.73
CA LYS A 96 -2.29 -12.90 13.79
C LYS A 96 -0.93 -12.54 14.39
N SER A 97 0.01 -12.12 13.55
CA SER A 97 1.36 -11.76 13.99
C SER A 97 1.42 -10.53 14.90
N MET A 98 0.41 -9.68 14.88
CA MET A 98 0.30 -8.52 15.77
C MET A 98 -0.08 -8.91 17.20
N MET A 99 -0.47 -10.15 17.44
CA MET A 99 -0.80 -10.71 18.76
C MET A 99 -1.78 -9.83 19.55
N LEU A 100 -2.78 -9.26 18.87
CA LEU A 100 -3.81 -8.45 19.50
C LEU A 100 -4.66 -9.31 20.44
N LYS A 101 -4.95 -8.75 21.60
CA LYS A 101 -5.80 -9.40 22.60
C LYS A 101 -7.26 -8.98 22.42
#